data_dfa9a5ef1e2420e6689349750e062568
#
_entry.id   dfa9a5ef1e2420e6689349750e062568
#
_cell.length_a   1.000
_cell.length_b   1.000
_cell.length_c   1.000
_cell.angle_alpha   90.00
_cell.angle_beta   90.00
_cell.angle_gamma   90.00
#
_symmetry.space_group_name_H-M   'P 1'
#
loop_
_entity.id
_entity.type
_entity.pdbx_description
1 polymer ?
#
loop_
_entity_poly.entity_id
_entity_poly.type
_entity_poly.pdbx_seq_one_letter_code
_entity_poly.pdbx_strand_id
1 'polypeptide(L)'
;IKLNLSKKKKYDHLFRVAVNNKMISISLRKRLKPKSNFSLKLINYKRIDPEYKNLKYKKILSFLEKMDTTKSDIALYKNNKILESGTSNLLFIKKKKIYSPISNYYRGTTLKFFTKKLKNLKKINILTDSLNDYDEIIIIGSGKGVISVNTIAKPHWKRKSLKYYRILLKIYQKAVTDCPRYNG
;
A
#
# COMPACT_ATOMS: atom_id res chain seq x y z
N ILE A 1 -4.67 4.18 -26.97
CA ILE A 1 -5.37 3.91 -25.70
C ILE A 1 -6.84 4.34 -25.81
N LYS A 2 -7.15 5.48 -26.44
CA LYS A 2 -8.53 5.95 -26.67
C LYS A 2 -9.40 4.94 -27.45
N LEU A 3 -8.82 4.18 -28.37
CA LEU A 3 -9.51 3.24 -29.25
C LEU A 3 -10.11 2.03 -28.52
N ASN A 4 -9.59 1.70 -27.33
CA ASN A 4 -9.97 0.48 -26.60
C ASN A 4 -10.83 0.73 -25.35
N LEU A 5 -11.16 1.99 -25.05
CA LEU A 5 -11.99 2.35 -23.91
C LEU A 5 -13.37 2.80 -24.35
N SER A 6 -14.39 2.01 -24.06
CA SER A 6 -15.78 2.41 -24.30
C SER A 6 -16.20 3.51 -23.31
N LYS A 7 -16.73 4.63 -23.81
CA LYS A 7 -17.28 5.73 -22.99
C LYS A 7 -18.45 5.27 -22.08
N LYS A 8 -19.17 4.21 -22.47
CA LYS A 8 -20.33 3.69 -21.74
C LYS A 8 -19.98 2.75 -20.58
N LYS A 9 -18.76 2.23 -20.52
CA LYS A 9 -18.35 1.28 -19.48
C LYS A 9 -17.58 1.97 -18.35
N LYS A 10 -17.98 1.72 -17.11
CA LYS A 10 -17.18 2.11 -15.91
C LYS A 10 -16.09 1.06 -15.71
N TYR A 11 -14.84 1.48 -15.82
CA TYR A 11 -13.68 0.61 -15.61
C TYR A 11 -13.13 0.82 -14.18
N ASP A 12 -13.12 -0.23 -13.38
CA ASP A 12 -12.37 -0.29 -12.11
C ASP A 12 -11.15 -1.19 -12.29
N HIS A 13 -10.20 -0.73 -13.10
CA HIS A 13 -9.02 -1.47 -13.48
C HIS A 13 -7.75 -0.72 -13.10
N LEU A 14 -6.68 -1.47 -12.92
CA LEU A 14 -5.33 -0.92 -12.75
C LEU A 14 -4.67 -0.80 -14.13
N PHE A 15 -4.40 0.42 -14.51
CA PHE A 15 -3.62 0.74 -15.70
C PHE A 15 -2.13 0.78 -15.34
N ARG A 16 -1.32 0.00 -16.06
CA ARG A 16 0.11 -0.06 -15.85
C ARG A 16 0.84 0.29 -17.15
N VAL A 17 1.76 1.24 -17.04
CA VAL A 17 2.74 1.53 -18.07
C VAL A 17 4.12 1.17 -17.51
N ALA A 18 4.88 0.39 -18.23
CA ALA A 18 6.27 0.07 -17.91
C ALA A 18 7.14 0.40 -19.11
N VAL A 19 8.25 1.07 -18.85
CA VAL A 19 9.16 1.58 -19.90
C VAL A 19 10.57 1.12 -19.58
N ASN A 20 11.30 0.70 -20.60
CA ASN A 20 12.73 0.54 -20.60
C ASN A 20 13.33 1.15 -21.89
N ASN A 21 14.64 1.04 -22.11
CA ASN A 21 15.32 1.65 -23.25
C ASN A 21 14.88 1.10 -24.62
N LYS A 22 14.20 -0.05 -24.65
CA LYS A 22 13.83 -0.75 -25.91
C LYS A 22 12.32 -0.86 -26.10
N MET A 23 11.51 -0.76 -25.04
CA MET A 23 10.10 -1.16 -25.09
C MET A 23 9.23 -0.37 -24.11
N ILE A 24 8.01 -0.09 -24.55
CA ILE A 24 6.92 0.36 -23.69
C ILE A 24 5.88 -0.76 -23.58
N SER A 25 5.60 -1.20 -22.37
CA SER A 25 4.57 -2.19 -22.08
C SER A 25 3.38 -1.51 -21.40
N ILE A 26 2.20 -1.72 -21.96
CA ILE A 26 0.94 -1.20 -21.43
C ILE A 26 0.03 -2.37 -21.09
N SER A 27 -0.52 -2.38 -19.88
CA SER A 27 -1.46 -3.43 -19.46
C SER A 27 -2.60 -2.87 -18.60
N LEU A 28 -3.77 -3.48 -18.78
CA LEU A 28 -4.97 -3.22 -17.99
C LEU A 28 -5.29 -4.47 -17.18
N ARG A 29 -5.43 -4.34 -15.87
CA ARG A 29 -5.71 -5.46 -14.97
C ARG A 29 -6.92 -5.15 -14.10
N LYS A 30 -7.79 -6.13 -13.89
CA LYS A 30 -8.88 -6.01 -12.94
C LYS A 30 -8.34 -5.68 -11.55
N ARG A 31 -8.94 -4.72 -10.88
CA ARG A 31 -8.61 -4.39 -9.49
C ARG A 31 -9.17 -5.48 -8.56
N LEU A 32 -8.31 -6.15 -7.84
CA LEU A 32 -8.73 -7.09 -6.81
C LEU A 32 -9.19 -6.32 -5.57
N LYS A 33 -10.36 -6.66 -5.04
CA LYS A 33 -10.89 -6.05 -3.81
C LYS A 33 -10.36 -6.82 -2.59
N PRO A 34 -9.65 -6.14 -1.68
CA PRO A 34 -9.18 -6.77 -0.45
C PRO A 34 -10.34 -7.22 0.43
N LYS A 35 -10.17 -8.37 1.10
CA LYS A 35 -11.12 -8.90 2.07
C LYS A 35 -10.92 -8.25 3.46
N SER A 36 -11.93 -8.32 4.33
CA SER A 36 -11.93 -7.67 5.65
C SER A 36 -10.86 -8.19 6.62
N ASN A 37 -10.57 -9.50 6.56
CA ASN A 37 -9.59 -10.15 7.43
C ASN A 37 -8.20 -10.20 6.78
N PHE A 38 -7.64 -9.01 6.55
CA PHE A 38 -6.38 -8.87 5.84
C PHE A 38 -5.17 -9.06 6.78
N SER A 39 -4.22 -9.89 6.39
CA SER A 39 -3.02 -10.19 7.17
C SER A 39 -1.75 -9.68 6.50
N LEU A 40 -0.70 -9.46 7.30
CA LEU A 40 0.65 -9.22 6.82
C LEU A 40 1.61 -10.32 7.25
N LYS A 41 2.53 -10.68 6.37
CA LYS A 41 3.69 -11.53 6.68
C LYS A 41 4.96 -10.69 6.64
N LEU A 42 5.76 -10.72 7.70
CA LEU A 42 7.05 -10.02 7.73
C LEU A 42 8.07 -10.77 6.88
N ILE A 43 8.78 -10.04 6.02
CA ILE A 43 9.85 -10.59 5.17
C ILE A 43 11.11 -9.74 5.35
N ASN A 44 12.20 -10.39 5.78
CA ASN A 44 13.52 -9.73 5.87
C ASN A 44 14.08 -9.52 4.46
N TYR A 45 13.68 -8.42 3.87
CA TYR A 45 14.12 -8.01 2.54
C TYR A 45 14.00 -6.50 2.39
N LYS A 46 14.96 -5.90 1.72
CA LYS A 46 14.92 -4.51 1.25
C LYS A 46 14.90 -4.52 -0.27
N ARG A 47 13.98 -3.78 -0.87
CA ARG A 47 13.92 -3.64 -2.32
C ARG A 47 15.16 -2.94 -2.87
N ILE A 48 15.59 -3.31 -4.06
CA ILE A 48 16.66 -2.63 -4.80
C ILE A 48 16.12 -1.26 -5.24
N ASP A 49 16.89 -0.21 -5.00
CA ASP A 49 16.54 1.18 -5.32
C ASP A 49 15.11 1.53 -4.85
N PRO A 50 14.82 1.44 -3.54
CA PRO A 50 13.45 1.46 -3.03
C PRO A 50 12.75 2.81 -3.26
N GLU A 51 13.48 3.88 -3.45
CA GLU A 51 12.94 5.23 -3.67
C GLU A 51 12.37 5.41 -5.08
N TYR A 52 12.76 4.55 -6.02
CA TYR A 52 12.31 4.59 -7.39
C TYR A 52 11.24 3.53 -7.69
N LYS A 53 10.31 3.87 -8.59
CA LYS A 53 9.35 2.92 -9.13
C LYS A 53 9.98 2.14 -10.29
N ASN A 54 10.87 1.23 -9.96
CA ASN A 54 11.60 0.41 -10.92
C ASN A 54 10.91 -0.95 -11.18
N LEU A 55 11.45 -1.72 -12.14
CA LEU A 55 10.94 -3.04 -12.50
C LEU A 55 11.66 -4.21 -11.78
N LYS A 56 12.54 -3.91 -10.82
CA LYS A 56 13.33 -4.90 -10.07
C LYS A 56 12.48 -5.61 -8.99
N TYR A 57 11.33 -6.18 -9.39
CA TYR A 57 10.32 -6.77 -8.49
C TYR A 57 10.35 -8.29 -8.38
N LYS A 58 11.20 -8.99 -9.14
CA LYS A 58 11.19 -10.47 -9.24
C LYS A 58 11.10 -11.14 -7.86
N LYS A 59 11.92 -10.72 -6.90
CA LYS A 59 11.93 -11.28 -5.54
C LYS A 59 10.63 -11.00 -4.77
N ILE A 60 10.07 -9.81 -4.90
CA ILE A 60 8.79 -9.46 -4.26
C ILE A 60 7.66 -10.30 -4.86
N LEU A 61 7.63 -10.42 -6.20
CA LEU A 61 6.62 -11.23 -6.89
C LEU A 61 6.69 -12.68 -6.43
N SER A 62 7.88 -13.28 -6.30
CA SER A 62 8.02 -14.67 -5.82
C SER A 62 7.48 -14.91 -4.41
N PHE A 63 7.40 -13.87 -3.56
CA PHE A 63 6.71 -13.97 -2.28
C PHE A 63 5.20 -13.86 -2.42
N LEU A 64 4.72 -12.94 -3.29
CA LEU A 64 3.30 -12.66 -3.47
C LEU A 64 2.57 -13.78 -4.22
N GLU A 65 3.24 -14.45 -5.16
CA GLU A 65 2.69 -15.58 -5.92
C GLU A 65 2.29 -16.76 -5.04
N LYS A 66 2.89 -16.87 -3.86
CA LYS A 66 2.62 -17.93 -2.87
C LYS A 66 1.46 -17.61 -1.93
N MET A 67 0.70 -16.55 -2.17
CA MET A 67 -0.35 -16.10 -1.25
C MET A 67 -1.57 -15.51 -1.98
N ASP A 68 -2.73 -15.58 -1.33
CA ASP A 68 -3.94 -14.88 -1.79
C ASP A 68 -3.80 -13.38 -1.49
N THR A 69 -3.45 -12.60 -2.51
CA THR A 69 -3.24 -11.15 -2.38
C THR A 69 -4.53 -10.36 -2.12
N THR A 70 -5.69 -11.01 -2.12
CA THR A 70 -6.95 -10.41 -1.64
C THR A 70 -7.10 -10.51 -0.13
N LYS A 71 -6.39 -11.43 0.54
CA LYS A 71 -6.44 -11.67 1.98
C LYS A 71 -5.16 -11.26 2.70
N SER A 72 -4.06 -11.13 1.98
CA SER A 72 -2.75 -10.91 2.59
C SER A 72 -1.78 -10.14 1.70
N ASP A 73 -0.76 -9.57 2.33
CA ASP A 73 0.41 -8.96 1.69
C ASP A 73 1.65 -9.25 2.55
N ILE A 74 2.80 -8.84 2.08
CA ILE A 74 4.04 -8.87 2.86
C ILE A 74 4.36 -7.47 3.39
N ALA A 75 5.01 -7.40 4.54
CA ALA A 75 5.67 -6.21 5.04
C ALA A 75 7.18 -6.45 5.02
N LEU A 76 7.88 -5.61 4.28
CA LEU A 76 9.33 -5.68 4.13
C LEU A 76 10.00 -5.02 5.32
N TYR A 77 11.00 -5.66 5.88
CA TYR A 77 11.85 -5.09 6.91
C TYR A 77 13.32 -5.41 6.68
N LYS A 78 14.20 -4.60 7.23
CA LYS A 78 15.65 -4.81 7.26
C LYS A 78 16.22 -4.19 8.53
N ASN A 79 17.17 -4.88 9.17
CA ASN A 79 17.81 -4.43 10.41
C ASN A 79 16.77 -3.98 11.46
N ASN A 80 15.79 -4.85 11.73
CA ASN A 80 14.68 -4.63 12.64
C ASN A 80 13.75 -3.44 12.31
N LYS A 81 13.87 -2.81 11.14
CA LYS A 81 13.07 -1.64 10.74
C LYS A 81 12.11 -2.02 9.63
N ILE A 82 10.81 -1.75 9.82
CA ILE A 82 9.78 -1.89 8.79
C ILE A 82 10.00 -0.80 7.73
N LEU A 83 9.84 -1.16 6.47
CA LEU A 83 10.09 -0.30 5.32
C LEU A 83 8.79 0.02 4.56
N GLU A 84 8.21 -0.98 3.91
CA GLU A 84 6.99 -0.83 3.11
C GLU A 84 6.25 -2.17 3.00
N SER A 85 5.07 -2.23 2.40
CA SER A 85 4.49 -3.51 1.98
C SER A 85 5.02 -3.95 0.61
N GLY A 86 4.70 -5.15 0.19
CA GLY A 86 5.14 -5.67 -1.11
C GLY A 86 4.73 -4.79 -2.29
N THR A 87 3.59 -4.10 -2.19
CA THR A 87 3.02 -3.31 -3.29
C THR A 87 2.53 -1.92 -2.89
N SER A 88 2.66 -1.53 -1.62
CA SER A 88 2.00 -0.35 -1.04
C SER A 88 2.83 0.24 0.10
N ASN A 89 2.41 1.38 0.63
CA ASN A 89 3.00 1.95 1.83
C ASN A 89 2.23 1.51 3.09
N LEU A 90 2.85 1.69 4.25
CA LEU A 90 2.30 1.35 5.56
C LEU A 90 2.15 2.60 6.43
N LEU A 91 1.03 2.66 7.15
CA LEU A 91 0.82 3.61 8.24
C LEU A 91 0.57 2.84 9.53
N PHE A 92 1.05 3.40 10.63
CA PHE A 92 1.00 2.82 11.96
C PHE A 92 0.34 3.81 12.92
N ILE A 93 -0.60 3.35 13.73
CA ILE A 93 -1.34 4.18 14.66
C ILE A 93 -0.98 3.78 16.09
N LYS A 94 -0.53 4.73 16.89
CA LYS A 94 -0.23 4.56 18.32
C LYS A 94 -0.63 5.83 19.07
N LYS A 95 -1.38 5.71 20.17
CA LYS A 95 -1.77 6.85 21.03
C LYS A 95 -2.35 8.03 20.22
N LYS A 96 -3.27 7.75 19.30
CA LYS A 96 -3.93 8.75 18.43
C LYS A 96 -2.99 9.50 17.45
N LYS A 97 -1.75 9.07 17.28
CA LYS A 97 -0.78 9.63 16.33
C LYS A 97 -0.57 8.68 15.16
N ILE A 98 -0.31 9.24 13.98
CA ILE A 98 -0.09 8.50 12.75
C ILE A 98 1.39 8.53 12.41
N TYR A 99 1.95 7.37 12.13
CA TYR A 99 3.35 7.20 11.79
C TYR A 99 3.51 6.49 10.45
N SER A 100 4.58 6.80 9.73
CA SER A 100 5.06 6.03 8.60
C SER A 100 6.54 5.72 8.76
N PRO A 101 7.08 4.68 8.11
CA PRO A 101 8.51 4.47 8.02
C PRO A 101 9.23 5.72 7.52
N ILE A 102 10.48 5.93 7.94
CA ILE A 102 11.23 7.15 7.63
C ILE A 102 11.91 7.11 6.26
N SER A 103 12.38 5.93 5.82
CA SER A 103 13.20 5.78 4.62
C SER A 103 13.12 4.38 4.00
N ASN A 104 13.83 4.17 2.88
CA ASN A 104 13.96 2.88 2.19
C ASN A 104 12.64 2.30 1.68
N TYR A 105 11.76 3.17 1.17
CA TYR A 105 10.50 2.78 0.54
C TYR A 105 10.18 3.67 -0.65
N TYR A 106 9.34 3.15 -1.56
CA TYR A 106 8.79 3.98 -2.63
C TYR A 106 7.69 4.89 -2.07
N ARG A 107 7.88 6.20 -2.28
CA ARG A 107 6.90 7.21 -1.85
C ARG A 107 5.73 7.28 -2.84
N GLY A 108 4.76 6.37 -2.68
CA GLY A 108 3.60 6.23 -3.57
C GLY A 108 2.67 7.45 -3.54
N THR A 109 1.87 7.60 -4.61
CA THR A 109 0.92 8.72 -4.77
C THR A 109 -0.05 8.83 -3.59
N THR A 110 -0.57 7.71 -3.09
CA THR A 110 -1.48 7.69 -1.94
C THR A 110 -0.81 8.16 -0.65
N LEU A 111 0.46 7.78 -0.43
CA LEU A 111 1.21 8.30 0.72
C LEU A 111 1.48 9.81 0.58
N LYS A 112 1.83 10.30 -0.62
CA LYS A 112 1.98 11.74 -0.88
C LYS A 112 0.69 12.50 -0.58
N PHE A 113 -0.45 11.97 -1.01
CA PHE A 113 -1.78 12.53 -0.72
C PHE A 113 -2.02 12.61 0.79
N PHE A 114 -1.87 11.53 1.53
CA PHE A 114 -2.07 11.53 2.98
C PHE A 114 -1.07 12.43 3.72
N THR A 115 0.19 12.50 3.27
CA THR A 115 1.19 13.42 3.86
C THR A 115 0.75 14.89 3.75
N LYS A 116 0.07 15.26 2.66
CA LYS A 116 -0.48 16.62 2.49
C LYS A 116 -1.75 16.86 3.33
N LYS A 117 -2.59 15.84 3.49
CA LYS A 117 -3.89 15.95 4.20
C LYS A 117 -3.77 15.80 5.71
N LEU A 118 -2.80 15.04 6.20
CA LEU A 118 -2.64 14.71 7.61
C LEU A 118 -1.52 15.55 8.25
N LYS A 119 -1.88 16.63 8.95
CA LYS A 119 -0.92 17.49 9.66
C LYS A 119 -0.08 16.75 10.70
N ASN A 120 -0.61 15.63 11.23
CA ASN A 120 0.00 14.88 12.34
C ASN A 120 0.72 13.59 11.91
N LEU A 121 0.98 13.37 10.60
CA LEU A 121 1.72 12.22 10.13
C LEU A 121 3.21 12.42 10.38
N LYS A 122 3.80 11.58 11.23
CA LYS A 122 5.21 11.61 11.57
C LYS A 122 5.96 10.45 10.90
N LYS A 123 7.19 10.71 10.48
CA LYS A 123 8.09 9.68 9.94
C LYS A 123 9.06 9.26 11.05
N ILE A 124 9.10 7.95 11.34
CA ILE A 124 9.96 7.36 12.35
C ILE A 124 10.49 6.00 11.93
N ASN A 125 11.50 5.48 12.61
CA ASN A 125 11.86 4.08 12.51
C ASN A 125 10.78 3.24 13.21
N ILE A 126 10.08 2.40 12.47
CA ILE A 126 9.12 1.43 13.01
C ILE A 126 9.88 0.12 13.22
N LEU A 127 10.04 -0.30 14.46
CA LEU A 127 10.76 -1.54 14.78
C LEU A 127 9.82 -2.75 14.75
N THR A 128 10.30 -3.90 14.29
CA THR A 128 9.52 -5.16 14.28
C THR A 128 9.12 -5.58 15.69
N ASP A 129 9.99 -5.36 16.68
CA ASP A 129 9.76 -5.74 18.08
C ASP A 129 8.76 -4.82 18.78
N SER A 130 8.57 -3.59 18.27
CA SER A 130 7.62 -2.62 18.81
C SER A 130 6.24 -2.66 18.14
N LEU A 131 5.96 -3.64 17.25
CA LEU A 131 4.69 -3.70 16.53
C LEU A 131 3.48 -3.80 17.48
N ASN A 132 3.62 -4.48 18.60
CA ASN A 132 2.56 -4.62 19.60
C ASN A 132 2.16 -3.30 20.28
N ASP A 133 2.95 -2.25 20.15
CA ASP A 133 2.61 -0.91 20.64
C ASP A 133 1.57 -0.19 19.77
N TYR A 134 1.37 -0.64 18.55
CA TYR A 134 0.46 0.01 17.60
C TYR A 134 -0.96 -0.56 17.70
N ASP A 135 -1.94 0.34 17.65
CA ASP A 135 -3.37 0.02 17.72
C ASP A 135 -3.91 -0.41 16.36
N GLU A 136 -3.42 0.22 15.28
CA GLU A 136 -3.79 -0.08 13.90
C GLU A 136 -2.56 -0.06 12.99
N ILE A 137 -2.53 -0.98 12.04
CA ILE A 137 -1.61 -0.97 10.89
C ILE A 137 -2.46 -0.90 9.64
N ILE A 138 -2.15 0.06 8.76
CA ILE A 138 -2.97 0.38 7.61
C ILE A 138 -2.10 0.37 6.35
N ILE A 139 -2.52 -0.37 5.35
CA ILE A 139 -1.91 -0.36 4.01
C ILE A 139 -2.57 0.74 3.20
N ILE A 140 -1.77 1.52 2.48
CA ILE A 140 -2.25 2.57 1.59
C ILE A 140 -1.56 2.49 0.23
N GLY A 141 -2.35 2.49 -0.84
CA GLY A 141 -1.81 2.43 -2.20
C GLY A 141 -2.89 2.64 -3.26
N SER A 142 -2.52 3.17 -4.42
CA SER A 142 -3.48 3.43 -5.52
C SER A 142 -4.13 2.15 -6.05
N GLY A 143 -3.41 1.02 -6.02
CA GLY A 143 -3.92 -0.27 -6.45
C GLY A 143 -4.89 -0.93 -5.46
N LYS A 144 -4.60 -0.83 -4.17
CA LYS A 144 -5.35 -1.49 -3.09
C LYS A 144 -6.30 -0.55 -2.32
N GLY A 145 -6.13 0.77 -2.45
CA GLY A 145 -6.87 1.74 -1.64
C GLY A 145 -6.32 1.84 -0.22
N VAL A 146 -7.21 1.86 0.75
CA VAL A 146 -6.92 1.88 2.19
C VAL A 146 -7.41 0.57 2.78
N ILE A 147 -6.51 -0.20 3.41
CA ILE A 147 -6.81 -1.51 4.00
C ILE A 147 -6.38 -1.52 5.45
N SER A 148 -7.26 -1.99 6.33
CA SER A 148 -6.90 -2.29 7.72
C SER A 148 -6.29 -3.68 7.81
N VAL A 149 -5.08 -3.78 8.32
CA VAL A 149 -4.46 -5.07 8.67
C VAL A 149 -5.17 -5.62 9.92
N ASN A 150 -5.50 -6.90 9.90
CA ASN A 150 -6.12 -7.57 11.04
C ASN A 150 -5.07 -8.24 11.93
N THR A 151 -4.09 -8.92 11.31
CA THR A 151 -3.10 -9.72 12.03
C THR A 151 -1.73 -9.70 11.35
N ILE A 152 -0.69 -9.90 12.18
CA ILE A 152 0.64 -10.31 11.75
C ILE A 152 1.01 -11.54 12.60
N ALA A 153 1.24 -12.70 11.96
CA ALA A 153 1.42 -13.97 12.67
C ALA A 153 2.65 -13.97 13.60
N LYS A 154 3.75 -13.42 13.15
CA LYS A 154 4.96 -13.19 13.94
C LYS A 154 5.32 -11.70 13.80
N PRO A 155 5.32 -10.92 14.89
CA PRO A 155 5.35 -11.20 16.33
C PRO A 155 3.97 -11.28 17.03
N HIS A 156 2.98 -11.93 16.43
CA HIS A 156 1.63 -12.11 17.01
C HIS A 156 0.86 -10.82 17.24
N TRP A 157 1.00 -9.85 16.34
CA TRP A 157 0.23 -8.61 16.41
C TRP A 157 -1.21 -8.81 15.93
N LYS A 158 -2.16 -8.25 16.67
CA LYS A 158 -3.59 -8.19 16.32
C LYS A 158 -4.08 -6.75 16.45
N ARG A 159 -4.87 -6.33 15.48
CA ARG A 159 -5.48 -5.00 15.46
C ARG A 159 -6.35 -4.77 16.70
N LYS A 160 -6.18 -3.61 17.35
CA LYS A 160 -6.88 -3.19 18.56
C LYS A 160 -8.04 -2.22 18.27
N SER A 161 -8.00 -1.52 17.11
CA SER A 161 -8.96 -0.48 16.75
C SER A 161 -9.18 -0.44 15.23
N LEU A 162 -10.27 0.19 14.81
CA LEU A 162 -10.63 0.53 13.43
C LEU A 162 -10.88 2.03 13.24
N LYS A 163 -10.63 2.83 14.28
CA LYS A 163 -10.99 4.25 14.29
C LYS A 163 -10.30 5.03 13.18
N TYR A 164 -8.97 4.93 13.12
CA TYR A 164 -8.18 5.66 12.12
C TYR A 164 -8.34 5.08 10.71
N TYR A 165 -8.48 3.77 10.61
CA TYR A 165 -8.82 3.13 9.33
C TYR A 165 -10.08 3.75 8.73
N ARG A 166 -11.17 3.88 9.51
CA ARG A 166 -12.44 4.46 9.03
C ARG A 166 -12.27 5.91 8.60
N ILE A 167 -11.52 6.70 9.35
CA ILE A 167 -11.20 8.11 9.02
C ILE A 167 -10.43 8.18 7.69
N LEU A 168 -9.35 7.42 7.58
CA LEU A 168 -8.50 7.43 6.37
C LEU A 168 -9.26 6.89 5.15
N LEU A 169 -10.08 5.88 5.33
CA LEU A 169 -10.91 5.33 4.26
C LEU A 169 -11.90 6.39 3.74
N LYS A 170 -12.59 7.11 4.63
CA LYS A 170 -13.52 8.19 4.25
C LYS A 170 -12.81 9.31 3.48
N ILE A 171 -11.65 9.75 3.97
CA ILE A 171 -10.81 10.77 3.29
C ILE A 171 -10.40 10.30 1.89
N TYR A 172 -9.97 9.05 1.77
CA TYR A 172 -9.55 8.47 0.49
C TYR A 172 -10.71 8.32 -0.48
N GLN A 173 -11.84 7.80 -0.03
CA GLN A 173 -13.05 7.63 -0.84
C GLN A 173 -13.56 8.96 -1.38
N LYS A 174 -13.62 10.00 -0.53
CA LYS A 174 -13.98 11.34 -0.97
C LYS A 174 -13.04 11.84 -2.07
N ALA A 175 -11.73 11.73 -1.88
CA ALA A 175 -10.75 12.16 -2.87
C ALA A 175 -10.87 11.40 -4.20
N VAL A 176 -11.22 10.11 -4.17
CA VAL A 176 -11.46 9.31 -5.39
C VAL A 176 -12.76 9.74 -6.09
N THR A 177 -13.80 10.07 -5.33
CA THR A 177 -15.09 10.56 -5.88
C THR A 177 -14.94 11.95 -6.50
N ASP A 178 -14.21 12.83 -5.81
CA ASP A 178 -13.99 14.22 -6.26
C ASP A 178 -12.96 14.33 -7.40
N CYS A 179 -12.26 13.24 -7.73
CA CYS A 179 -11.26 13.23 -8.80
C CYS A 179 -11.94 13.40 -10.17
N PRO A 180 -11.54 14.39 -10.99
CA PRO A 180 -12.07 14.53 -12.33
C PRO A 180 -11.88 13.25 -13.14
N ARG A 181 -12.92 12.82 -13.84
CA ARG A 181 -12.84 11.69 -14.77
C ARG A 181 -12.48 12.21 -16.16
N TYR A 182 -11.73 11.39 -16.87
CA TYR A 182 -11.49 11.68 -18.29
C TYR A 182 -12.80 11.45 -19.07
N ASN A 183 -13.29 12.49 -19.70
CA ASN A 183 -14.57 12.49 -20.43
C ASN A 183 -14.42 12.30 -21.96
N GLY A 184 -13.20 12.01 -22.41
CA GLY A 184 -12.91 11.79 -23.84
C GLY A 184 -12.11 12.89 -24.48
#